data_ed82609b1cab84a663ac382692a0fd25
#
_entry.id   ed82609b1cab84a663ac382692a0fd25
#
_cell.length_a   1.000
_cell.length_b   1.000
_cell.length_c   1.000
_cell.angle_alpha   90.00
_cell.angle_beta   90.00
_cell.angle_gamma   90.00
#
_symmetry.space_group_name_H-M   'P 1'
#
loop_
_entity.id
_entity.type
_entity.pdbx_description
1 polymer ?
#
loop_
_entity_poly.entity_id
_entity_poly.type
_entity_poly.pdbx_seq_one_letter_code
_entity_poly.pdbx_strand_id
1 'polypeptide(L)'
;MFDSYIWDFDGTLFDTYPIMLDSMMKALEDRQVVADPKAVYRLLKEKSSKALTEKYHLDFREFSDDFHQYETLDTRQPVTFDHVYNTLTQLKQQGSKHYILTHRTIASTRELLVKEGMLEFFEENARRLALIFLPPYSPQLNLMEGVWKWLKESVILTTSRKSNSRSAVS
;
A
#
# COMPACT_ATOMS: atom_id res chain seq x y z
N MET A 1 4.04 1.48 24.16
CA MET A 1 3.55 0.63 23.07
C MET A 1 2.62 1.46 22.22
N PHE A 2 2.63 1.32 20.91
CA PHE A 2 1.71 2.06 20.03
C PHE A 2 0.32 1.40 20.06
N ASP A 3 -0.72 2.24 20.04
CA ASP A 3 -2.11 1.76 20.10
C ASP A 3 -2.69 1.49 18.70
N SER A 4 -2.00 1.94 17.65
CA SER A 4 -2.47 1.83 16.27
C SER A 4 -1.31 1.68 15.29
N TYR A 5 -1.51 0.86 14.26
CA TYR A 5 -0.56 0.59 13.18
C TYR A 5 -1.22 0.86 11.84
N ILE A 6 -0.51 1.51 10.95
CA ILE A 6 -0.90 1.71 9.56
C ILE A 6 0.05 0.90 8.70
N TRP A 7 -0.51 0.01 7.89
CA TRP A 7 0.21 -0.93 7.05
C TRP A 7 0.09 -0.51 5.59
N ASP A 8 1.20 -0.57 4.89
CA ASP A 8 1.17 -0.63 3.43
C ASP A 8 0.77 -2.05 3.00
N PHE A 9 0.13 -2.19 1.83
CA PHE A 9 -0.38 -3.46 1.37
C PHE A 9 0.60 -4.16 0.43
N ASP A 10 0.90 -3.49 -0.69
CA ASP A 10 1.71 -4.05 -1.77
C ASP A 10 3.20 -4.02 -1.41
N GLY A 11 3.82 -5.21 -1.32
CA GLY A 11 5.21 -5.34 -0.89
C GLY A 11 5.46 -5.22 0.61
N THR A 12 4.39 -5.16 1.43
CA THR A 12 4.47 -5.13 2.90
C THR A 12 3.64 -6.26 3.52
N LEU A 13 2.34 -6.30 3.30
CA LEU A 13 1.49 -7.41 3.73
C LEU A 13 1.49 -8.55 2.72
N PHE A 14 1.51 -8.22 1.43
CA PHE A 14 1.50 -9.18 0.32
C PHE A 14 2.66 -8.95 -0.64
N ASP A 15 3.27 -10.02 -1.11
CA ASP A 15 4.25 -9.98 -2.19
C ASP A 15 3.53 -9.90 -3.55
N THR A 16 3.18 -8.68 -3.94
CA THR A 16 2.52 -8.37 -5.21
C THR A 16 3.52 -8.07 -6.33
N TYR A 17 4.78 -7.85 -6.00
CA TYR A 17 5.82 -7.42 -6.95
C TYR A 17 6.07 -8.38 -8.11
N PRO A 18 6.04 -9.72 -7.95
CA PRO A 18 6.24 -10.61 -9.09
C PRO A 18 5.18 -10.43 -10.18
N ILE A 19 3.90 -10.29 -9.79
CA ILE A 19 2.79 -10.08 -10.73
C ILE A 19 2.87 -8.69 -11.35
N MET A 20 3.12 -7.66 -10.55
CA MET A 20 3.30 -6.28 -11.02
C MET A 20 4.44 -6.17 -12.03
N LEU A 21 5.59 -6.78 -11.73
CA LEU A 21 6.75 -6.77 -12.62
C LEU A 21 6.44 -7.39 -13.97
N ASP A 22 5.85 -8.59 -13.97
CA ASP A 22 5.51 -9.30 -15.21
C ASP A 22 4.48 -8.52 -16.03
N SER A 23 3.49 -7.92 -15.40
CA SER A 23 2.48 -7.09 -16.04
C SER A 23 3.09 -5.82 -16.66
N MET A 24 3.99 -5.17 -15.95
CA MET A 24 4.72 -4.00 -16.47
C MET A 24 5.67 -4.38 -17.60
N MET A 25 6.34 -5.53 -17.51
CA MET A 25 7.21 -6.01 -18.61
C MET A 25 6.40 -6.26 -19.88
N LYS A 26 5.21 -6.85 -19.80
CA LYS A 26 4.29 -7.00 -20.95
C LYS A 26 3.87 -5.65 -21.52
N ALA A 27 3.47 -4.70 -20.68
CA ALA A 27 3.10 -3.37 -21.13
C ALA A 27 4.26 -2.58 -21.78
N LEU A 28 5.51 -2.84 -21.37
CA LEU A 28 6.71 -2.32 -22.02
C LEU A 28 6.97 -3.00 -23.37
N GLU A 29 6.80 -4.33 -23.44
CA GLU A 29 6.97 -5.12 -24.65
C GLU A 29 6.00 -4.69 -25.76
N ASP A 30 4.72 -4.46 -25.45
CA ASP A 30 3.71 -3.93 -26.39
C ASP A 30 4.13 -2.61 -27.02
N ARG A 31 4.92 -1.82 -26.30
CA ARG A 31 5.48 -0.55 -26.75
C ARG A 31 6.86 -0.68 -27.38
N GLN A 32 7.29 -1.91 -27.62
CA GLN A 32 8.61 -2.22 -28.19
C GLN A 32 9.78 -1.67 -27.35
N VAL A 33 9.55 -1.49 -26.03
CA VAL A 33 10.57 -1.05 -25.10
C VAL A 33 11.35 -2.24 -24.57
N VAL A 34 12.63 -2.30 -24.90
CA VAL A 34 13.54 -3.31 -24.35
C VAL A 34 14.01 -2.85 -22.97
N ALA A 35 13.63 -3.57 -21.94
CA ALA A 35 13.97 -3.26 -20.56
C ALA A 35 14.52 -4.49 -19.83
N ASP A 36 15.50 -4.28 -18.96
CA ASP A 36 15.97 -5.31 -18.04
C ASP A 36 15.00 -5.47 -16.86
N PRO A 37 14.40 -6.65 -16.62
CA PRO A 37 13.46 -6.88 -15.52
C PRO A 37 14.03 -6.49 -14.15
N LYS A 38 15.32 -6.72 -13.92
CA LYS A 38 15.97 -6.36 -12.66
C LYS A 38 16.05 -4.84 -12.47
N ALA A 39 16.31 -4.10 -13.55
CA ALA A 39 16.33 -2.65 -13.51
C ALA A 39 14.93 -2.07 -13.33
N VAL A 40 13.89 -2.65 -13.95
CA VAL A 40 12.49 -2.30 -13.75
C VAL A 40 12.08 -2.56 -12.29
N TYR A 41 12.35 -3.75 -11.77
CA TYR A 41 12.04 -4.10 -10.38
C TYR A 41 12.69 -3.15 -9.37
N ARG A 42 13.98 -2.83 -9.56
CA ARG A 42 14.69 -1.88 -8.71
C ARG A 42 14.04 -0.50 -8.75
N LEU A 43 13.69 -0.03 -9.95
CA LEU A 43 13.07 1.28 -10.12
C LEU A 43 11.70 1.37 -9.44
N LEU A 44 10.91 0.30 -9.50
CA LEU A 44 9.62 0.21 -8.80
C LEU A 44 9.79 0.26 -7.29
N LYS A 45 10.76 -0.46 -6.73
CA LYS A 45 11.02 -0.48 -5.29
C LYS A 45 11.60 0.82 -4.75
N GLU A 46 12.55 1.41 -5.48
CA GLU A 46 13.28 2.59 -5.00
C GLU A 46 12.56 3.91 -5.30
N LYS A 47 11.67 3.91 -6.30
CA LYS A 47 11.00 5.14 -6.75
C LYS A 47 9.49 4.92 -6.93
N SER A 48 9.05 4.68 -8.19
CA SER A 48 7.63 4.48 -8.51
C SER A 48 7.44 4.04 -9.96
N SER A 49 6.21 3.60 -10.30
CA SER A 49 5.79 3.37 -11.69
C SER A 49 5.89 4.63 -12.56
N LYS A 50 5.68 5.81 -11.97
CA LYS A 50 5.86 7.09 -12.67
C LYS A 50 7.32 7.30 -13.11
N ALA A 51 8.29 6.99 -12.24
CA ALA A 51 9.69 7.07 -12.61
C ALA A 51 10.07 6.10 -13.74
N LEU A 52 9.36 4.97 -13.85
CA LEU A 52 9.52 4.04 -14.98
C LEU A 52 9.05 4.68 -16.29
N THR A 53 7.87 5.28 -16.31
CA THR A 53 7.34 5.93 -17.51
C THR A 53 8.18 7.15 -17.92
N GLU A 54 8.66 7.93 -16.98
CA GLU A 54 9.59 9.03 -17.24
C GLU A 54 10.90 8.54 -17.89
N LYS A 55 11.47 7.45 -17.38
CA LYS A 55 12.70 6.85 -17.91
C LYS A 55 12.57 6.40 -19.36
N TYR A 56 11.42 5.83 -19.72
CA TYR A 56 11.17 5.29 -21.06
C TYR A 56 10.34 6.22 -21.95
N HIS A 57 10.10 7.46 -21.52
CA HIS A 57 9.34 8.49 -22.25
C HIS A 57 7.93 8.02 -22.66
N LEU A 58 7.23 7.34 -21.74
CA LEU A 58 5.88 6.82 -21.96
C LEU A 58 4.84 7.72 -21.31
N ASP A 59 3.62 7.76 -21.87
CA ASP A 59 2.48 8.33 -21.18
C ASP A 59 2.12 7.48 -19.96
N PHE A 60 2.05 8.13 -18.80
CA PHE A 60 1.83 7.44 -17.53
C PHE A 60 0.43 6.81 -17.46
N ARG A 61 -0.59 7.51 -17.97
CA ARG A 61 -1.98 7.04 -17.88
C ARG A 61 -2.18 5.81 -18.75
N GLU A 62 -1.80 5.90 -20.02
CA GLU A 62 -1.91 4.78 -20.97
C GLU A 62 -1.13 3.56 -20.50
N PHE A 63 0.09 3.76 -20.01
CA PHE A 63 0.91 2.68 -19.47
C PHE A 63 0.27 2.05 -18.23
N SER A 64 -0.29 2.88 -17.33
CA SER A 64 -0.95 2.41 -16.12
C SER A 64 -2.20 1.59 -16.42
N ASP A 65 -3.01 2.01 -17.38
CA ASP A 65 -4.21 1.31 -17.80
C ASP A 65 -3.86 -0.08 -18.35
N ASP A 66 -2.83 -0.17 -19.19
CA ASP A 66 -2.41 -1.43 -19.81
C ASP A 66 -1.81 -2.39 -18.78
N PHE A 67 -0.92 -1.93 -17.91
CA PHE A 67 -0.34 -2.83 -16.92
C PHE A 67 -1.38 -3.33 -15.91
N HIS A 68 -2.36 -2.52 -15.52
CA HIS A 68 -3.48 -2.96 -14.67
C HIS A 68 -4.39 -3.97 -15.40
N GLN A 69 -4.56 -3.83 -16.70
CA GLN A 69 -5.25 -4.85 -17.50
C GLN A 69 -4.50 -6.19 -17.44
N TYR A 70 -3.18 -6.19 -17.59
CA TYR A 70 -2.37 -7.40 -17.45
C TYR A 70 -2.40 -7.98 -16.03
N GLU A 71 -2.38 -7.15 -14.99
CA GLU A 71 -2.57 -7.62 -13.61
C GLU A 71 -3.93 -8.33 -13.42
N THR A 72 -5.00 -7.77 -14.01
CA THR A 72 -6.35 -8.35 -13.92
C THR A 72 -6.47 -9.68 -14.63
N LEU A 73 -5.73 -9.86 -15.75
CA LEU A 73 -5.69 -11.10 -16.52
C LEU A 73 -4.77 -12.17 -15.92
N ASP A 74 -3.92 -11.80 -14.98
CA ASP A 74 -3.02 -12.76 -14.32
C ASP A 74 -3.80 -13.64 -13.34
N THR A 75 -3.69 -14.93 -13.52
CA THR A 75 -4.39 -15.93 -12.68
C THR A 75 -3.66 -16.25 -11.38
N ARG A 76 -2.42 -15.80 -11.25
CA ARG A 76 -1.65 -15.95 -10.01
C ARG A 76 -2.25 -15.07 -8.91
N GLN A 77 -2.10 -15.52 -7.68
CA GLN A 77 -2.51 -14.74 -6.52
C GLN A 77 -1.27 -14.32 -5.74
N PRO A 78 -1.20 -13.06 -5.30
CA PRO A 78 -0.16 -12.63 -4.36
C PRO A 78 -0.22 -13.47 -3.08
N VAL A 79 0.93 -13.77 -2.52
CA VAL A 79 1.05 -14.46 -1.24
C VAL A 79 1.47 -13.47 -0.14
N THR A 80 1.12 -13.75 1.09
CA THR A 80 1.59 -12.95 2.23
C THR A 80 3.07 -13.21 2.48
N PHE A 81 3.78 -12.20 3.00
CA PHE A 81 5.13 -12.43 3.50
C PHE A 81 5.12 -13.29 4.76
N ASP A 82 6.21 -14.02 4.98
CA ASP A 82 6.41 -14.78 6.19
C ASP A 82 6.23 -13.91 7.44
N HIS A 83 5.65 -14.50 8.48
CA HIS A 83 5.40 -13.85 9.77
C HIS A 83 4.36 -12.72 9.81
N VAL A 84 3.77 -12.28 8.69
CA VAL A 84 2.74 -11.23 8.69
C VAL A 84 1.57 -11.60 9.59
N TYR A 85 0.99 -12.79 9.39
CA TYR A 85 -0.13 -13.27 10.19
C TYR A 85 0.19 -13.32 11.69
N ASN A 86 1.35 -13.87 12.05
CA ASN A 86 1.79 -13.97 13.44
C ASN A 86 2.00 -12.58 14.06
N THR A 87 2.57 -11.65 13.31
CA THR A 87 2.80 -10.27 13.77
C THR A 87 1.48 -9.56 14.04
N LEU A 88 0.53 -9.63 13.11
CA LEU A 88 -0.80 -9.05 13.27
C LEU A 88 -1.53 -9.66 14.48
N THR A 89 -1.45 -10.98 14.65
CA THR A 89 -2.04 -11.68 15.79
C THR A 89 -1.47 -11.20 17.12
N GLN A 90 -0.16 -11.11 17.25
CA GLN A 90 0.50 -10.66 18.47
C GLN A 90 0.12 -9.22 18.83
N LEU A 91 0.12 -8.32 17.84
CA LEU A 91 -0.21 -6.92 18.06
C LEU A 91 -1.70 -6.75 18.42
N LYS A 92 -2.59 -7.50 17.79
CA LYS A 92 -4.03 -7.51 18.12
C LYS A 92 -4.28 -8.01 19.55
N GLN A 93 -3.58 -9.08 19.99
CA GLN A 93 -3.65 -9.57 21.36
C GLN A 93 -3.19 -8.53 22.40
N GLN A 94 -2.31 -7.61 22.00
CA GLN A 94 -1.86 -6.47 22.81
C GLN A 94 -2.84 -5.29 22.79
N GLY A 95 -3.98 -5.43 22.12
CA GLY A 95 -5.02 -4.39 22.04
C GLY A 95 -4.80 -3.34 20.96
N SER A 96 -3.87 -3.57 20.03
CA SER A 96 -3.59 -2.61 18.96
C SER A 96 -4.65 -2.67 17.85
N LYS A 97 -4.88 -1.50 17.21
CA LYS A 97 -5.73 -1.35 16.04
C LYS A 97 -4.89 -1.34 14.77
N HIS A 98 -5.42 -1.93 13.71
CA HIS A 98 -4.74 -2.05 12.43
C HIS A 98 -5.51 -1.36 11.32
N TYR A 99 -4.79 -0.59 10.50
CA TYR A 99 -5.30 0.15 9.36
C TYR A 99 -4.45 -0.17 8.13
N ILE A 100 -5.06 -0.18 6.95
CA ILE A 100 -4.35 -0.34 5.69
C ILE A 100 -4.39 0.99 4.94
N LEU A 101 -3.23 1.38 4.41
CA LEU A 101 -3.06 2.50 3.50
C LEU A 101 -2.57 1.96 2.17
N THR A 102 -3.38 2.05 1.13
CA THR A 102 -3.07 1.48 -0.19
C THR A 102 -3.72 2.23 -1.33
N HIS A 103 -3.15 2.11 -2.54
CA HIS A 103 -3.77 2.53 -3.80
C HIS A 103 -4.69 1.45 -4.40
N ARG A 104 -4.60 0.22 -3.91
CA ARG A 104 -5.40 -0.90 -4.37
C ARG A 104 -6.88 -0.67 -4.07
N THR A 105 -7.77 -1.15 -4.95
CA THR A 105 -9.22 -1.03 -4.75
C THR A 105 -9.68 -1.77 -3.48
N ILE A 106 -10.76 -1.30 -2.86
CA ILE A 106 -11.36 -1.97 -1.67
C ILE A 106 -11.67 -3.43 -1.98
N ALA A 107 -12.28 -3.69 -3.14
CA ALA A 107 -12.70 -5.02 -3.52
C ALA A 107 -11.52 -5.99 -3.58
N SER A 108 -10.45 -5.63 -4.30
CA SER A 108 -9.25 -6.46 -4.43
C SER A 108 -8.50 -6.64 -3.10
N THR A 109 -8.40 -5.58 -2.29
CA THR A 109 -7.78 -5.66 -0.96
C THR A 109 -8.55 -6.62 -0.05
N ARG A 110 -9.89 -6.48 -0.01
CA ARG A 110 -10.76 -7.33 0.80
C ARG A 110 -10.70 -8.79 0.38
N GLU A 111 -10.72 -9.05 -0.93
CA GLU A 111 -10.64 -10.42 -1.47
C GLU A 111 -9.39 -11.14 -0.99
N LEU A 112 -8.22 -10.51 -1.11
CA LEU A 112 -6.95 -11.08 -0.66
C LEU A 112 -6.90 -11.28 0.86
N LEU A 113 -7.40 -10.33 1.64
CA LEU A 113 -7.47 -10.45 3.10
C LEU A 113 -8.40 -11.60 3.55
N VAL A 114 -9.56 -11.77 2.89
CA VAL A 114 -10.49 -12.87 3.16
C VAL A 114 -9.84 -14.21 2.87
N LYS A 115 -9.18 -14.33 1.71
CA LYS A 115 -8.52 -15.55 1.27
C LYS A 115 -7.44 -16.01 2.26
N GLU A 116 -6.67 -15.09 2.79
CA GLU A 116 -5.59 -15.37 3.75
C GLU A 116 -6.08 -15.37 5.22
N GLY A 117 -7.39 -15.25 5.47
CA GLY A 117 -7.95 -15.22 6.83
C GLY A 117 -7.51 -14.02 7.67
N MET A 118 -7.09 -12.94 7.03
CA MET A 118 -6.54 -11.75 7.70
C MET A 118 -7.53 -10.59 7.84
N LEU A 119 -8.72 -10.68 7.25
CA LEU A 119 -9.70 -9.59 7.25
C LEU A 119 -10.06 -9.13 8.67
N GLU A 120 -10.17 -10.06 9.60
CA GLU A 120 -10.52 -9.78 10.99
C GLU A 120 -9.54 -8.86 11.74
N PHE A 121 -8.30 -8.75 11.28
CA PHE A 121 -7.32 -7.85 11.88
C PHE A 121 -7.61 -6.38 11.59
N PHE A 122 -8.29 -6.10 10.48
CA PHE A 122 -8.53 -4.76 9.93
C PHE A 122 -9.99 -4.30 10.01
N GLU A 123 -10.90 -5.14 10.52
CA GLU A 123 -12.31 -4.78 10.71
C GLU A 123 -12.58 -4.41 12.17
N GLU A 124 -13.03 -3.19 12.41
CA GLU A 124 -13.67 -2.82 13.67
C GLU A 124 -15.16 -3.20 13.59
N ASN A 125 -15.58 -4.19 14.41
CA ASN A 125 -16.98 -4.64 14.54
C ASN A 125 -17.61 -5.17 13.24
N ALA A 126 -16.87 -5.87 12.39
CA ALA A 126 -17.34 -6.54 11.17
C ALA A 126 -18.05 -5.62 10.14
N ARG A 127 -17.98 -4.31 10.28
CA ARG A 127 -18.75 -3.37 9.45
C ARG A 127 -17.95 -2.35 8.65
N ARG A 128 -16.69 -2.09 9.00
CA ARG A 128 -15.84 -1.11 8.28
C ARG A 128 -14.42 -1.62 8.18
N LEU A 129 -13.98 -1.89 6.96
CA LEU A 129 -12.58 -2.06 6.66
C LEU A 129 -11.91 -0.69 6.88
N ALA A 130 -10.92 -0.64 7.76
CA ALA A 130 -10.18 0.60 8.03
C ALA A 130 -9.15 0.84 6.93
N LEU A 131 -9.65 1.18 5.73
CA LEU A 131 -8.85 1.53 4.57
C LEU A 131 -8.77 3.04 4.43
N ILE A 132 -7.56 3.54 4.34
CA ILE A 132 -7.30 4.93 3.97
C ILE A 132 -6.97 4.92 2.46
N PHE A 133 -7.92 5.38 1.65
CA PHE A 133 -7.72 5.51 0.21
C PHE A 133 -6.88 6.71 -0.11
N LEU A 134 -5.87 6.44 -0.92
CA LEU A 134 -5.16 7.50 -1.60
C LEU A 134 -5.80 7.71 -2.98
N PRO A 135 -6.16 8.94 -3.36
CA PRO A 135 -6.73 9.19 -4.68
C PRO A 135 -5.79 8.63 -5.75
N PRO A 136 -6.31 7.88 -6.74
CA PRO A 136 -5.52 7.55 -7.90
C PRO A 136 -5.07 8.85 -8.57
N TYR A 137 -3.84 8.90 -9.06
CA TYR A 137 -3.31 10.04 -9.83
C TYR A 137 -3.11 11.35 -9.05
N SER A 138 -2.62 11.31 -7.83
CA SER A 138 -2.12 12.52 -7.16
C SER A 138 -0.61 12.68 -7.39
N PRO A 139 -0.16 13.21 -8.55
CA PRO A 139 1.26 13.29 -8.91
C PRO A 139 2.05 14.28 -8.06
N GLN A 140 1.35 15.12 -7.28
CA GLN A 140 1.96 16.15 -6.42
C GLN A 140 2.25 15.66 -5.00
N LEU A 141 1.75 14.49 -4.67
CA LEU A 141 2.09 13.82 -3.44
C LEU A 141 3.02 12.66 -3.85
N ASN A 142 4.31 12.84 -3.67
CA ASN A 142 5.15 11.69 -3.40
C ASN A 142 4.47 11.05 -2.19
N LEU A 143 3.70 10.00 -2.44
CA LEU A 143 2.62 9.53 -1.57
C LEU A 143 3.10 9.30 -0.15
N MET A 144 4.31 8.73 -0.02
CA MET A 144 4.92 8.49 1.27
C MET A 144 5.27 9.80 1.99
N GLU A 145 5.77 10.81 1.30
CA GLU A 145 6.08 12.11 1.92
C GLU A 145 4.81 12.86 2.34
N GLY A 146 3.77 12.85 1.53
CA GLY A 146 2.48 13.50 1.84
C GLY A 146 1.76 12.83 3.01
N VAL A 147 1.72 11.50 3.03
CA VAL A 147 1.14 10.71 4.12
C VAL A 147 1.98 10.84 5.38
N TRP A 148 3.30 10.76 5.28
CA TRP A 148 4.21 10.98 6.42
C TRP A 148 4.10 12.40 6.97
N LYS A 149 3.95 13.40 6.12
CA LYS A 149 3.73 14.78 6.54
C LYS A 149 2.38 14.91 7.27
N TRP A 150 1.31 14.39 6.69
CA TRP A 150 -0.02 14.40 7.30
C TRP A 150 -0.07 13.61 8.60
N LEU A 151 0.54 12.42 8.67
CA LEU A 151 0.65 11.62 9.88
C LEU A 151 1.44 12.34 10.97
N LYS A 152 2.59 12.94 10.65
CA LYS A 152 3.36 13.73 11.60
C LYS A 152 2.55 14.89 12.15
N GLU A 153 1.88 15.64 11.30
CA GLU A 153 1.03 16.77 11.69
C GLU A 153 -0.15 16.31 12.55
N SER A 154 -0.84 15.22 12.16
CA SER A 154 -1.98 14.68 12.90
C SER A 154 -1.59 14.08 14.24
N VAL A 155 -0.48 13.35 14.32
CA VAL A 155 0.03 12.75 15.56
C VAL A 155 0.56 13.81 16.53
N ILE A 156 1.28 14.82 16.03
CA ILE A 156 1.81 15.92 16.86
C ILE A 156 0.66 16.74 17.48
N LEU A 157 -0.39 17.05 16.70
CA LEU A 157 -1.56 17.78 17.20
C LEU A 157 -2.31 16.99 18.27
N THR A 158 -2.37 15.66 18.17
CA THR A 158 -3.05 14.80 19.16
C THR A 158 -2.24 14.68 20.45
N THR A 159 -0.92 14.65 20.37
CA THR A 159 -0.02 14.59 21.53
C THR A 159 0.02 15.93 22.30
N SER A 160 0.03 17.05 21.59
CA SER A 160 -0.04 18.40 22.21
C SER A 160 -1.34 18.65 22.97
N ARG A 161 -2.48 18.12 22.49
CA ARG A 161 -3.76 18.22 23.22
C ARG A 161 -3.78 17.41 24.52
N LYS A 162 -3.12 16.27 24.59
CA LYS A 162 -3.03 15.46 25.83
C LYS A 162 -2.10 16.07 26.87
N SER A 163 -1.10 16.85 26.51
CA SER A 163 -0.20 17.50 27.48
C SER A 163 -0.82 18.73 28.13
N ASN A 164 -1.70 19.46 27.44
CA ASN A 164 -2.38 20.63 27.98
C ASN A 164 -3.57 20.30 28.89
N SER A 165 -4.08 19.09 28.91
CA SER A 165 -5.17 18.68 29.81
C SER A 165 -4.69 18.16 31.16
N ARG A 166 -3.38 18.02 31.39
CA ARG A 166 -2.79 17.57 32.66
C ARG A 166 -2.26 18.71 33.55
N SER A 167 -2.20 19.92 33.01
CA SER A 167 -1.70 21.10 33.77
C SER A 167 -2.80 22.00 34.32
N ALA A 168 -4.07 21.62 34.29
CA ALA A 168 -5.19 22.44 34.76
C ALA A 168 -5.88 21.86 36.01
N VAL A 169 -5.21 21.00 36.78
CA VAL A 169 -5.68 20.54 38.11
C VAL A 169 -4.49 20.58 39.05
N SER A 170 -4.29 21.77 39.62
CA SER A 170 -3.53 21.97 40.84
C SER A 170 -4.13 23.16 41.56
#